data_a9ef66b9626d58ccd3312e3ef79b7607
#
_entry.id   a9ef66b9626d58ccd3312e3ef79b7607
#
_cell.length_a   1.000
_cell.length_b   1.000
_cell.length_c   1.000
_cell.angle_alpha   90.00
_cell.angle_beta   90.00
_cell.angle_gamma   90.00
#
_symmetry.space_group_name_H-M   'P 1'
#
loop_
_entity.id
_entity.type
_entity.pdbx_description
1 polymer ?
#
loop_
_entity_poly.entity_id
_entity_poly.type
_entity_poly.pdbx_seq_one_letter_code
_entity_poly.pdbx_strand_id
1 'polypeptide(L)'
;MVSVGVTRQIFCEVLQRQAQDALVAEVGKFDRLAKQNVNQNPSINQLEDIVREVLPLHVSARNEYIFTLIKGSIFETSQLPLPPEIAQNSQLIKEWTNISELRRNKLILSDGPIYYVAKPIEIKESKGVVVALRDARADYQTGTETIILVIKVATVVLTLFFLIAWITAGKVLFPLRQVTEAAREITQTDMSKRIAVAGNDEIAELSLTFNAMLNRLQSAFESQQEFLKDAGHELRTPITIIQGHLEILKYRPEKQTETIELVTDELNRMNRLVNDLLLIARAEQPNFLRIKPEELDWFTEELYFKAQGMAKRDWRLESKGLSPVAIDKGRLTQAVMNLVQNAIRHTQEGDTIALGSAVREEYAYLWVRDTGEGISSEFQERIFDRFARASDSDRYSPGEGAGLGLSIVEAIANAHNGWVELDSALGVGSTFTIVFPISEDTTNEQNSHSRRQSPRSRIYRSRITSTRLHNSCR
;
A
#
# COMPACT_ATOMS: atom_id res chain seq x y z
N MET A 1 -25.68 -13.94 29.68
CA MET A 1 -26.66 -14.24 30.77
C MET A 1 -26.95 -13.02 31.66
N VAL A 2 -25.98 -12.26 32.13
CA VAL A 2 -26.23 -11.10 33.04
C VAL A 2 -27.14 -10.04 32.38
N SER A 3 -26.93 -9.72 31.11
CA SER A 3 -27.74 -8.72 30.39
C SER A 3 -29.23 -9.08 30.29
N VAL A 4 -29.55 -10.37 30.09
CA VAL A 4 -30.94 -10.87 30.00
C VAL A 4 -31.65 -10.70 31.32
N GLY A 5 -31.00 -11.02 32.44
CA GLY A 5 -31.55 -10.86 33.78
C GLY A 5 -31.87 -9.38 34.10
N VAL A 6 -30.91 -8.50 33.76
CA VAL A 6 -31.07 -7.05 33.97
C VAL A 6 -32.22 -6.48 33.12
N THR A 7 -32.30 -6.83 31.84
CA THR A 7 -33.39 -6.37 30.95
C THR A 7 -34.74 -6.83 31.42
N ARG A 8 -34.86 -8.09 31.85
CA ARG A 8 -36.10 -8.64 32.41
C ARG A 8 -36.49 -7.93 33.71
N GLN A 9 -35.54 -7.64 34.58
CA GLN A 9 -35.80 -6.94 35.84
C GLN A 9 -36.30 -5.52 35.57
N ILE A 10 -35.67 -4.77 34.68
CA ILE A 10 -36.08 -3.40 34.30
C ILE A 10 -37.51 -3.45 33.72
N PHE A 11 -37.79 -4.41 32.82
CA PHE A 11 -39.13 -4.57 32.24
C PHE A 11 -40.19 -4.79 33.32
N CYS A 12 -39.93 -5.70 34.28
CA CYS A 12 -40.82 -5.98 35.36
C CYS A 12 -41.06 -4.76 36.26
N GLU A 13 -40.05 -3.95 36.56
CA GLU A 13 -40.18 -2.73 37.37
C GLU A 13 -40.98 -1.66 36.65
N VAL A 14 -40.78 -1.48 35.35
CA VAL A 14 -41.56 -0.53 34.54
C VAL A 14 -43.01 -0.94 34.48
N LEU A 15 -43.29 -2.22 34.19
CA LEU A 15 -44.63 -2.77 34.15
C LEU A 15 -45.35 -2.60 35.51
N GLN A 16 -44.66 -2.89 36.62
CA GLN A 16 -45.19 -2.69 37.97
C GLN A 16 -45.59 -1.24 38.25
N ARG A 17 -44.68 -0.29 37.94
CA ARG A 17 -44.98 1.15 38.15
C ARG A 17 -46.18 1.61 37.34
N GLN A 18 -46.18 1.31 36.04
CA GLN A 18 -47.31 1.69 35.17
C GLN A 18 -48.63 1.09 35.63
N ALA A 19 -48.64 -0.19 36.00
CA ALA A 19 -49.85 -0.84 36.48
C ALA A 19 -50.35 -0.21 37.80
N GLN A 20 -49.46 0.02 38.75
CA GLN A 20 -49.84 0.59 40.05
C GLN A 20 -50.31 2.04 39.95
N ASP A 21 -49.68 2.87 39.11
CA ASP A 21 -50.06 4.26 38.89
C ASP A 21 -51.43 4.35 38.20
N ALA A 22 -51.68 3.47 37.21
CA ALA A 22 -53.00 3.36 36.58
C ALA A 22 -54.09 2.97 37.59
N LEU A 23 -53.85 1.97 38.44
CA LEU A 23 -54.80 1.53 39.47
C LEU A 23 -55.08 2.61 40.53
N VAL A 24 -54.10 3.38 40.93
CA VAL A 24 -54.29 4.52 41.85
C VAL A 24 -55.21 5.57 41.23
N ALA A 25 -55.00 5.86 39.93
CA ALA A 25 -55.86 6.79 39.21
C ALA A 25 -57.33 6.29 39.16
N GLU A 26 -57.49 4.96 38.92
CA GLU A 26 -58.85 4.34 38.90
C GLU A 26 -59.52 4.36 40.26
N VAL A 27 -58.88 4.00 41.35
CA VAL A 27 -59.34 4.11 42.69
C VAL A 27 -59.71 5.58 43.04
N GLY A 28 -58.86 6.52 42.58
CA GLY A 28 -59.11 7.94 42.76
C GLY A 28 -60.35 8.47 41.98
N LYS A 29 -60.59 7.92 40.79
CA LYS A 29 -61.86 8.24 40.05
C LYS A 29 -63.08 7.72 40.78
N PHE A 30 -63.05 6.48 41.23
CA PHE A 30 -64.13 5.89 42.00
C PHE A 30 -64.39 6.72 43.26
N ASP A 31 -63.42 7.08 44.07
CA ASP A 31 -63.57 7.89 45.28
C ASP A 31 -64.19 9.26 44.99
N ARG A 32 -63.83 9.90 43.90
CA ARG A 32 -64.45 11.16 43.46
C ARG A 32 -65.91 10.99 43.07
N LEU A 33 -66.26 9.97 42.27
CA LEU A 33 -67.61 9.69 41.86
C LEU A 33 -68.49 9.33 43.06
N ALA A 34 -67.99 8.54 43.99
CA ALA A 34 -68.72 8.20 45.22
C ALA A 34 -69.04 9.46 46.08
N LYS A 35 -68.04 10.35 46.26
CA LYS A 35 -68.26 11.62 47.01
C LYS A 35 -69.18 12.57 46.27
N GLN A 36 -69.15 12.62 44.95
CA GLN A 36 -70.06 13.44 44.15
C GLN A 36 -71.49 12.93 44.24
N ASN A 37 -71.71 11.62 44.21
CA ASN A 37 -73.02 10.99 44.36
C ASN A 37 -73.62 11.28 45.74
N VAL A 38 -72.85 11.21 46.82
CA VAL A 38 -73.25 11.61 48.18
C VAL A 38 -73.73 13.05 48.23
N ASN A 39 -73.03 13.96 47.56
CA ASN A 39 -73.40 15.39 47.55
C ASN A 39 -74.69 15.66 46.74
N GLN A 40 -74.96 14.87 45.69
CA GLN A 40 -76.16 15.03 44.85
C GLN A 40 -77.44 14.38 45.46
N ASN A 41 -77.28 13.28 46.23
CA ASN A 41 -78.37 12.54 46.85
C ASN A 41 -78.19 12.44 48.38
N PRO A 42 -78.51 13.50 49.15
CA PRO A 42 -78.34 13.52 50.61
C PRO A 42 -79.10 12.45 51.40
N SER A 43 -80.12 11.85 50.78
CA SER A 43 -80.95 10.81 51.39
C SER A 43 -80.28 9.42 51.43
N ILE A 44 -79.17 9.22 50.69
CA ILE A 44 -78.40 7.98 50.72
C ILE A 44 -77.52 7.96 51.96
N ASN A 45 -77.80 7.05 52.88
CA ASN A 45 -77.09 6.98 54.19
C ASN A 45 -76.16 5.77 54.32
N GLN A 46 -76.14 4.82 53.39
CA GLN A 46 -75.36 3.62 53.47
C GLN A 46 -74.37 3.55 52.28
N LEU A 47 -73.09 3.10 52.55
CA LEU A 47 -72.06 2.91 51.54
C LEU A 47 -72.51 1.88 50.47
N GLU A 48 -73.26 0.90 50.88
CA GLU A 48 -73.83 -0.17 50.06
C GLU A 48 -74.61 0.39 48.86
N ASP A 49 -75.46 1.39 49.08
CA ASP A 49 -76.36 2.00 48.06
C ASP A 49 -75.47 2.78 47.02
N ILE A 50 -74.47 3.52 47.50
CA ILE A 50 -73.59 4.29 46.64
C ILE A 50 -72.75 3.35 45.75
N VAL A 51 -72.24 2.28 46.33
CA VAL A 51 -71.43 1.29 45.58
C VAL A 51 -72.28 0.65 44.48
N ARG A 52 -73.56 0.27 44.74
CA ARG A 52 -74.43 -0.30 43.72
C ARG A 52 -74.76 0.66 42.58
N GLU A 53 -74.78 1.96 42.85
CA GLU A 53 -75.06 2.97 41.82
C GLU A 53 -73.83 3.37 41.02
N VAL A 54 -72.69 3.51 41.69
CA VAL A 54 -71.44 4.06 41.07
C VAL A 54 -70.56 2.95 40.40
N LEU A 55 -70.47 1.77 41.00
CA LEU A 55 -69.58 0.73 40.52
C LEU A 55 -69.97 0.17 39.14
N PRO A 56 -71.22 -0.08 38.80
CA PRO A 56 -71.63 -0.51 37.46
C PRO A 56 -71.39 0.55 36.36
N LEU A 57 -71.38 1.83 36.74
CA LEU A 57 -71.07 2.94 35.80
C LEU A 57 -69.58 3.08 35.53
N HIS A 58 -68.71 2.43 36.30
CA HIS A 58 -67.27 2.48 36.16
C HIS A 58 -66.83 1.50 35.08
N VAL A 59 -66.37 2.03 33.95
CA VAL A 59 -65.77 1.24 32.85
C VAL A 59 -64.31 1.02 33.13
N SER A 60 -63.94 -0.18 33.55
CA SER A 60 -62.55 -0.59 33.74
C SER A 60 -61.87 -0.89 32.40
N ALA A 61 -60.62 -0.60 32.31
CA ALA A 61 -59.81 -1.01 31.17
C ALA A 61 -59.70 -2.55 31.08
N ARG A 62 -59.27 -3.06 29.94
CA ARG A 62 -59.10 -4.51 29.73
C ARG A 62 -58.13 -5.10 30.77
N ASN A 63 -58.53 -6.22 31.41
CA ASN A 63 -57.82 -6.88 32.50
C ASN A 63 -57.70 -6.06 33.81
N GLU A 64 -58.50 -5.00 33.97
CA GLU A 64 -58.64 -4.25 35.22
C GLU A 64 -59.97 -4.58 35.87
N TYR A 65 -59.96 -4.74 37.18
CA TYR A 65 -61.11 -5.11 37.98
C TYR A 65 -61.18 -4.19 39.18
N ILE A 66 -62.39 -3.69 39.45
CA ILE A 66 -62.69 -2.91 40.67
C ILE A 66 -63.79 -3.60 41.43
N PHE A 67 -63.58 -3.73 42.70
CA PHE A 67 -64.59 -4.26 43.59
C PHE A 67 -64.52 -3.61 44.98
N THR A 68 -65.57 -3.76 45.75
CA THR A 68 -65.66 -3.23 47.10
C THR A 68 -65.81 -4.31 48.14
N LEU A 69 -65.11 -4.12 49.25
CA LEU A 69 -65.28 -4.95 50.45
C LEU A 69 -66.04 -4.18 51.50
N ILE A 70 -67.20 -4.77 52.00
CA ILE A 70 -67.99 -4.23 53.09
C ILE A 70 -68.22 -5.34 54.10
N LYS A 71 -67.99 -5.07 55.38
CA LYS A 71 -68.16 -6.03 56.47
C LYS A 71 -67.35 -7.33 56.28
N GLY A 72 -66.21 -7.26 55.64
CA GLY A 72 -65.31 -8.40 55.44
C GLY A 72 -65.57 -9.36 54.27
N SER A 73 -66.53 -8.99 53.42
CA SER A 73 -66.96 -9.73 52.26
C SER A 73 -66.94 -8.86 50.99
N ILE A 74 -66.74 -9.48 49.80
CA ILE A 74 -66.90 -8.82 48.52
C ILE A 74 -68.37 -8.46 48.36
N PHE A 75 -68.66 -7.16 48.27
CA PHE A 75 -70.00 -6.68 48.18
C PHE A 75 -70.47 -6.51 46.73
N GLU A 76 -69.72 -5.81 45.92
CA GLU A 76 -70.08 -5.53 44.53
C GLU A 76 -68.81 -5.55 43.70
N THR A 77 -68.87 -5.95 42.42
CA THR A 77 -67.73 -6.02 41.48
C THR A 77 -68.06 -5.23 40.22
N SER A 78 -67.05 -4.73 39.52
CA SER A 78 -67.24 -4.17 38.20
C SER A 78 -67.80 -5.22 37.22
N GLN A 79 -68.14 -4.83 36.00
CA GLN A 79 -68.81 -5.65 34.98
C GLN A 79 -68.13 -6.99 34.64
N LEU A 80 -66.89 -7.22 35.04
CA LEU A 80 -66.10 -8.45 34.77
C LEU A 80 -66.07 -9.35 36.02
N PRO A 81 -66.14 -10.70 35.86
CA PRO A 81 -65.94 -11.61 36.99
C PRO A 81 -64.55 -11.52 37.49
N LEU A 82 -64.35 -11.53 38.81
CA LEU A 82 -63.00 -11.53 39.41
C LEU A 82 -62.24 -12.83 39.10
N PRO A 83 -60.93 -12.75 38.95
CA PRO A 83 -60.08 -13.95 38.83
C PRO A 83 -60.35 -14.92 40.01
N PRO A 84 -60.45 -16.21 39.75
CA PRO A 84 -60.77 -17.21 40.80
C PRO A 84 -59.76 -17.19 41.95
N GLU A 85 -58.52 -16.93 41.66
CA GLU A 85 -57.38 -16.87 42.60
C GLU A 85 -57.53 -15.71 43.60
N ILE A 86 -58.30 -14.68 43.25
CA ILE A 86 -58.64 -13.53 44.11
C ILE A 86 -59.94 -13.78 44.81
N ALA A 87 -60.95 -14.21 44.07
CA ALA A 87 -62.35 -14.39 44.65
C ALA A 87 -62.39 -15.48 45.78
N GLN A 88 -61.51 -16.50 45.66
CA GLN A 88 -61.42 -17.62 46.61
C GLN A 88 -60.38 -17.40 47.73
N ASN A 89 -59.56 -16.34 47.67
CA ASN A 89 -58.51 -16.12 48.65
C ASN A 89 -59.06 -15.33 49.89
N SER A 90 -59.57 -16.11 50.82
CA SER A 90 -60.11 -15.57 52.06
C SER A 90 -59.05 -14.85 52.93
N GLN A 91 -57.81 -15.21 52.86
CA GLN A 91 -56.74 -14.54 53.59
C GLN A 91 -56.43 -13.16 53.05
N LEU A 92 -56.37 -13.03 51.74
CA LEU A 92 -56.15 -11.76 51.06
C LEU A 92 -57.33 -10.80 51.31
N ILE A 93 -58.54 -11.30 51.25
CA ILE A 93 -59.75 -10.52 51.55
C ILE A 93 -59.75 -10.00 52.99
N LYS A 94 -59.33 -10.83 53.96
CA LYS A 94 -59.16 -10.40 55.35
C LYS A 94 -58.06 -9.34 55.51
N GLU A 95 -56.98 -9.46 54.81
CA GLU A 95 -55.90 -8.50 54.83
C GLU A 95 -56.39 -7.13 54.31
N TRP A 96 -57.11 -7.10 53.19
CA TRP A 96 -57.65 -5.88 52.62
C TRP A 96 -58.70 -5.24 53.48
N THR A 97 -59.50 -6.01 54.17
CA THR A 97 -60.56 -5.48 55.07
C THR A 97 -59.99 -4.67 56.22
N ASN A 98 -58.76 -4.99 56.67
CA ASN A 98 -58.09 -4.38 57.85
C ASN A 98 -57.15 -3.24 57.51
N ILE A 99 -57.13 -2.74 56.30
CA ILE A 99 -56.22 -1.64 55.91
C ILE A 99 -56.77 -0.29 56.41
N SER A 100 -55.82 0.54 56.90
CA SER A 100 -56.10 1.92 57.37
C SER A 100 -55.62 2.97 56.35
N GLU A 101 -54.72 2.61 55.46
CA GLU A 101 -54.13 3.53 54.45
C GLU A 101 -54.14 2.86 53.08
N LEU A 102 -53.92 3.70 52.03
CA LEU A 102 -53.76 3.19 50.65
C LEU A 102 -52.58 2.23 50.58
N ARG A 103 -52.84 0.97 50.18
CA ARG A 103 -51.84 -0.07 50.04
C ARG A 103 -51.68 -0.47 48.59
N ARG A 104 -50.40 -0.48 48.09
CA ARG A 104 -50.02 -0.95 46.76
C ARG A 104 -49.22 -2.21 46.92
N ASN A 105 -49.56 -3.29 46.23
CA ASN A 105 -48.79 -4.53 46.29
C ASN A 105 -49.02 -5.36 45.02
N LYS A 106 -48.46 -6.54 44.96
CA LYS A 106 -48.64 -7.53 43.89
C LYS A 106 -48.78 -8.93 44.44
N LEU A 107 -49.59 -9.71 43.77
CA LEU A 107 -49.69 -11.15 43.96
C LEU A 107 -48.90 -11.82 42.83
N ILE A 108 -47.88 -12.64 43.16
CA ILE A 108 -47.09 -13.36 42.18
C ILE A 108 -47.68 -14.74 42.02
N LEU A 109 -48.19 -15.05 40.83
CA LEU A 109 -48.68 -16.36 40.44
C LEU A 109 -47.66 -17.05 39.50
N SER A 110 -47.90 -18.33 39.21
CA SER A 110 -47.01 -19.12 38.29
C SER A 110 -46.88 -18.50 36.91
N ASP A 111 -47.93 -17.88 36.42
CA ASP A 111 -48.05 -17.36 35.04
C ASP A 111 -47.77 -15.86 34.93
N GLY A 112 -47.57 -15.17 36.07
CA GLY A 112 -47.25 -13.75 36.10
C GLY A 112 -47.90 -12.99 37.26
N PRO A 113 -47.65 -11.70 37.41
CA PRO A 113 -48.12 -10.89 38.53
C PRO A 113 -49.55 -10.35 38.30
N ILE A 114 -50.33 -10.27 39.39
CA ILE A 114 -51.50 -9.44 39.50
C ILE A 114 -51.17 -8.28 40.43
N TYR A 115 -51.25 -7.06 39.92
CA TYR A 115 -51.03 -5.86 40.71
C TYR A 115 -52.34 -5.40 41.31
N TYR A 116 -52.31 -4.92 42.56
CA TYR A 116 -53.49 -4.36 43.21
C TYR A 116 -53.21 -3.11 44.01
N VAL A 117 -54.21 -2.31 44.14
CA VAL A 117 -54.27 -1.14 44.99
C VAL A 117 -55.56 -1.21 45.82
N ALA A 118 -55.43 -1.19 47.13
CA ALA A 118 -56.54 -1.20 48.05
C ALA A 118 -56.59 0.14 48.83
N LYS A 119 -57.71 0.78 48.90
CA LYS A 119 -57.94 2.06 49.60
C LYS A 119 -59.14 1.97 50.50
N PRO A 120 -59.02 2.32 51.79
CA PRO A 120 -60.18 2.42 52.68
C PRO A 120 -61.02 3.59 52.24
N ILE A 121 -62.38 3.42 52.31
CA ILE A 121 -63.40 4.42 52.06
C ILE A 121 -64.31 4.52 53.27
N GLU A 122 -64.51 5.71 53.72
CA GLU A 122 -65.43 6.00 54.78
C GLU A 122 -66.46 7.04 54.29
N ILE A 123 -67.80 6.67 54.35
CA ILE A 123 -68.89 7.55 53.97
C ILE A 123 -69.85 7.55 55.09
N LYS A 124 -70.04 8.72 55.75
CA LYS A 124 -70.80 8.91 56.97
C LYS A 124 -70.30 7.90 58.05
N GLU A 125 -71.17 6.97 58.49
CA GLU A 125 -70.76 5.96 59.48
C GLU A 125 -70.37 4.59 58.91
N SER A 126 -70.47 4.41 57.58
CA SER A 126 -70.22 3.14 56.94
C SER A 126 -68.78 3.10 56.43
N LYS A 127 -68.02 2.04 56.78
CA LYS A 127 -66.67 1.78 56.35
C LYS A 127 -66.58 0.62 55.36
N GLY A 128 -65.75 0.79 54.31
CA GLY A 128 -65.44 -0.25 53.33
C GLY A 128 -64.05 -0.05 52.72
N VAL A 129 -63.67 -0.94 51.85
CA VAL A 129 -62.43 -0.85 51.11
C VAL A 129 -62.70 -1.04 49.62
N VAL A 130 -62.19 -0.12 48.80
CA VAL A 130 -62.18 -0.29 47.34
C VAL A 130 -60.84 -0.92 46.94
N VAL A 131 -60.93 -1.97 46.16
CA VAL A 131 -59.78 -2.67 45.62
C VAL A 131 -59.83 -2.61 44.09
N ALA A 132 -58.83 -2.04 43.50
CA ALA A 132 -58.60 -2.15 42.08
C ALA A 132 -57.40 -3.09 41.81
N LEU A 133 -57.59 -3.98 40.87
CA LEU A 133 -56.51 -4.92 40.46
C LEU A 133 -56.37 -4.98 38.94
N ARG A 134 -55.16 -5.24 38.50
CA ARG A 134 -54.82 -5.46 37.09
C ARG A 134 -54.15 -6.82 36.94
N ASP A 135 -54.74 -7.66 36.11
CA ASP A 135 -54.18 -8.93 35.72
C ASP A 135 -53.13 -8.68 34.61
N ALA A 136 -51.86 -8.69 34.97
CA ALA A 136 -50.76 -8.43 34.06
C ALA A 136 -50.10 -9.73 33.54
N ARG A 137 -50.73 -10.90 33.73
CA ARG A 137 -50.14 -12.19 33.29
C ARG A 137 -49.89 -12.24 31.79
N ALA A 138 -50.89 -11.82 30.99
CA ALA A 138 -50.75 -11.78 29.53
C ALA A 138 -49.65 -10.80 29.07
N ASP A 139 -49.60 -9.60 29.67
CA ASP A 139 -48.57 -8.59 29.37
C ASP A 139 -47.17 -9.10 29.72
N TYR A 140 -47.04 -9.82 30.86
CA TYR A 140 -45.80 -10.41 31.31
C TYR A 140 -45.33 -11.54 30.41
N GLN A 141 -46.22 -12.44 29.96
CA GLN A 141 -45.90 -13.52 29.03
C GLN A 141 -45.47 -12.99 27.69
N THR A 142 -46.26 -12.10 27.08
CA THR A 142 -45.94 -11.47 25.79
C THR A 142 -44.61 -10.72 25.83
N GLY A 143 -44.35 -9.95 26.89
CA GLY A 143 -43.09 -9.25 27.08
C GLY A 143 -41.90 -10.18 27.21
N THR A 144 -42.05 -11.29 27.93
CA THR A 144 -40.99 -12.28 28.12
C THR A 144 -40.65 -12.97 26.78
N GLU A 145 -41.68 -13.40 26.03
CA GLU A 145 -41.49 -14.00 24.70
C GLU A 145 -40.78 -13.05 23.73
N THR A 146 -41.18 -11.77 23.72
CA THR A 146 -40.53 -10.75 22.89
C THR A 146 -39.07 -10.56 23.24
N ILE A 147 -38.74 -10.49 24.52
CA ILE A 147 -37.35 -10.37 24.98
C ILE A 147 -36.52 -11.58 24.52
N ILE A 148 -37.03 -12.80 24.66
CA ILE A 148 -36.36 -14.03 24.22
C ILE A 148 -36.14 -14.00 22.70
N LEU A 149 -37.13 -13.58 21.92
CA LEU A 149 -37.00 -13.47 20.45
C LEU A 149 -35.91 -12.49 20.07
N VAL A 150 -35.89 -11.29 20.66
CA VAL A 150 -34.86 -10.27 20.39
C VAL A 150 -33.45 -10.83 20.70
N ILE A 151 -33.29 -11.53 21.81
CA ILE A 151 -32.01 -12.13 22.19
C ILE A 151 -31.57 -13.21 21.18
N LYS A 152 -32.51 -14.06 20.74
CA LYS A 152 -32.21 -15.08 19.71
C LYS A 152 -31.74 -14.43 18.42
N VAL A 153 -32.44 -13.43 17.93
CA VAL A 153 -32.07 -12.70 16.70
C VAL A 153 -30.71 -12.02 16.86
N ALA A 154 -30.48 -11.29 17.96
CA ALA A 154 -29.21 -10.65 18.24
C ALA A 154 -28.04 -11.64 18.27
N THR A 155 -28.26 -12.83 18.88
CA THR A 155 -27.21 -13.88 18.93
C THR A 155 -26.87 -14.40 17.55
N VAL A 156 -27.85 -14.62 16.68
CA VAL A 156 -27.64 -15.08 15.31
C VAL A 156 -26.85 -14.03 14.52
N VAL A 157 -27.27 -12.75 14.59
CA VAL A 157 -26.60 -11.64 13.89
C VAL A 157 -25.14 -11.48 14.34
N LEU A 158 -24.89 -11.53 15.65
CA LEU A 158 -23.53 -11.45 16.18
C LEU A 158 -22.67 -12.62 15.74
N THR A 159 -23.23 -13.84 15.75
CA THR A 159 -22.49 -15.03 15.29
C THR A 159 -22.10 -14.91 13.82
N LEU A 160 -23.02 -14.47 12.96
CA LEU A 160 -22.73 -14.23 11.55
C LEU A 160 -21.69 -13.14 11.36
N PHE A 161 -21.79 -12.05 12.11
CA PHE A 161 -20.80 -10.97 12.07
C PHE A 161 -19.38 -11.45 12.41
N PHE A 162 -19.26 -12.22 13.51
CA PHE A 162 -17.98 -12.80 13.91
C PHE A 162 -17.43 -13.78 12.88
N LEU A 163 -18.30 -14.59 12.26
CA LEU A 163 -17.88 -15.53 11.21
C LEU A 163 -17.32 -14.79 10.00
N ILE A 164 -18.02 -13.75 9.51
CA ILE A 164 -17.57 -12.93 8.39
C ILE A 164 -16.25 -12.22 8.75
N ALA A 165 -16.17 -11.62 9.93
CA ALA A 165 -14.97 -10.94 10.40
C ALA A 165 -13.76 -11.90 10.48
N TRP A 166 -13.96 -13.11 10.93
CA TRP A 166 -12.93 -14.17 10.99
C TRP A 166 -12.40 -14.54 9.61
N ILE A 167 -13.31 -14.75 8.64
CA ILE A 167 -12.96 -15.10 7.26
C ILE A 167 -12.20 -13.96 6.58
N THR A 168 -12.69 -12.72 6.72
CA THR A 168 -12.05 -11.55 6.11
C THR A 168 -10.70 -11.23 6.72
N ALA A 169 -10.58 -11.32 8.04
CA ALA A 169 -9.30 -11.16 8.73
C ALA A 169 -8.26 -12.19 8.27
N GLY A 170 -8.66 -13.44 8.08
CA GLY A 170 -7.80 -14.51 7.56
C GLY A 170 -7.29 -14.20 6.14
N LYS A 171 -8.17 -13.75 5.25
CA LYS A 171 -7.82 -13.41 3.86
C LYS A 171 -6.85 -12.23 3.74
N VAL A 172 -6.91 -11.26 4.63
CA VAL A 172 -6.05 -10.07 4.60
C VAL A 172 -4.74 -10.29 5.37
N LEU A 173 -4.80 -10.89 6.55
CA LEU A 173 -3.62 -11.05 7.42
C LEU A 173 -2.63 -12.11 6.93
N PHE A 174 -3.11 -13.16 6.25
CA PHE A 174 -2.25 -14.25 5.80
C PHE A 174 -1.23 -13.79 4.73
N PRO A 175 -1.62 -13.13 3.63
CA PRO A 175 -0.66 -12.63 2.64
C PRO A 175 0.30 -11.57 3.24
N LEU A 176 -0.19 -10.71 4.12
CA LEU A 176 0.64 -9.69 4.77
C LEU A 176 1.76 -10.33 5.62
N ARG A 177 1.46 -11.44 6.31
CA ARG A 177 2.47 -12.24 7.02
C ARG A 177 3.49 -12.82 6.05
N GLN A 178 3.07 -13.35 4.90
CA GLN A 178 3.99 -13.88 3.88
C GLN A 178 4.96 -12.82 3.37
N VAL A 179 4.47 -11.59 3.10
CA VAL A 179 5.33 -10.46 2.71
C VAL A 179 6.35 -10.16 3.81
N THR A 180 5.91 -10.13 5.07
CA THR A 180 6.78 -9.84 6.21
C THR A 180 7.82 -10.94 6.43
N GLU A 181 7.45 -12.21 6.28
CA GLU A 181 8.36 -13.35 6.41
C GLU A 181 9.38 -13.36 5.26
N ALA A 182 8.93 -13.18 4.01
CA ALA A 182 9.82 -13.06 2.87
C ALA A 182 10.84 -11.92 3.07
N ALA A 183 10.38 -10.74 3.51
CA ALA A 183 11.26 -9.60 3.78
C ALA A 183 12.30 -9.87 4.88
N ARG A 184 11.98 -10.71 5.86
CA ARG A 184 12.93 -11.11 6.94
C ARG A 184 13.92 -12.20 6.51
N GLU A 185 13.52 -13.08 5.62
CA GLU A 185 14.33 -14.20 5.16
C GLU A 185 15.27 -13.84 4.02
N ILE A 186 14.99 -12.73 3.31
CA ILE A 186 15.85 -12.23 2.25
C ILE A 186 17.17 -11.74 2.88
N THR A 187 18.24 -12.41 2.51
CA THR A 187 19.61 -12.06 2.88
C THR A 187 20.42 -11.77 1.62
N GLN A 188 21.61 -11.19 1.77
CA GLN A 188 22.51 -10.98 0.65
C GLN A 188 22.94 -12.27 -0.07
N THR A 189 22.81 -13.42 0.61
CA THR A 189 23.18 -14.74 0.09
C THR A 189 22.02 -15.49 -0.56
N ASP A 190 20.77 -15.13 -0.25
CA ASP A 190 19.59 -15.77 -0.85
C ASP A 190 18.51 -14.72 -1.15
N MET A 191 18.53 -14.23 -2.38
CA MET A 191 17.52 -13.30 -2.94
C MET A 191 16.55 -14.01 -3.90
N SER A 192 16.56 -15.35 -3.96
CA SER A 192 15.76 -16.11 -4.93
C SER A 192 14.29 -16.23 -4.54
N LYS A 193 13.98 -16.05 -3.27
CA LYS A 193 12.60 -16.18 -2.76
C LYS A 193 11.68 -15.13 -3.35
N ARG A 194 10.46 -15.55 -3.72
CA ARG A 194 9.40 -14.70 -4.26
C ARG A 194 8.13 -14.91 -3.47
N ILE A 195 7.34 -13.85 -3.36
CA ILE A 195 6.02 -13.90 -2.75
C ILE A 195 5.05 -14.49 -3.76
N ALA A 196 4.28 -15.50 -3.33
CA ALA A 196 3.22 -16.05 -4.16
C ALA A 196 2.13 -15.00 -4.40
N VAL A 197 1.85 -14.69 -5.68
CA VAL A 197 0.78 -13.76 -6.05
C VAL A 197 -0.53 -14.54 -6.12
N ALA A 198 -1.48 -14.22 -5.25
CA ALA A 198 -2.78 -14.85 -5.21
C ALA A 198 -3.90 -13.79 -5.25
N GLY A 199 -4.83 -13.90 -6.20
CA GLY A 199 -5.93 -12.94 -6.37
C GLY A 199 -5.62 -11.80 -7.34
N ASN A 200 -6.54 -10.82 -7.40
CA ASN A 200 -6.46 -9.61 -8.24
C ASN A 200 -6.81 -8.37 -7.40
N ASP A 201 -6.47 -8.38 -6.12
CA ASP A 201 -6.73 -7.31 -5.18
C ASP A 201 -5.44 -6.48 -4.92
N GLU A 202 -5.54 -5.48 -4.07
CA GLU A 202 -4.43 -4.58 -3.70
C GLU A 202 -3.25 -5.34 -3.08
N ILE A 203 -3.52 -6.50 -2.47
CA ILE A 203 -2.48 -7.35 -1.88
C ILE A 203 -1.70 -8.09 -2.97
N ALA A 204 -2.37 -8.52 -4.03
CA ALA A 204 -1.71 -9.09 -5.20
C ALA A 204 -0.82 -8.05 -5.90
N GLU A 205 -1.28 -6.80 -6.06
CA GLU A 205 -0.50 -5.70 -6.61
C GLU A 205 0.74 -5.38 -5.75
N LEU A 206 0.57 -5.36 -4.42
CA LEU A 206 1.69 -5.22 -3.48
C LEU A 206 2.73 -6.34 -3.66
N SER A 207 2.28 -7.58 -3.79
CA SER A 207 3.15 -8.75 -3.98
C SER A 207 3.93 -8.67 -5.31
N LEU A 208 3.27 -8.25 -6.39
CA LEU A 208 3.91 -8.01 -7.69
C LEU A 208 4.97 -6.90 -7.62
N THR A 209 4.63 -5.77 -7.00
CA THR A 209 5.54 -4.63 -6.83
C THR A 209 6.76 -5.02 -5.99
N PHE A 210 6.56 -5.77 -4.93
CA PHE A 210 7.64 -6.28 -4.09
C PHE A 210 8.55 -7.25 -4.85
N ASN A 211 7.98 -8.20 -5.61
CA ASN A 211 8.74 -9.11 -6.44
C ASN A 211 9.54 -8.37 -7.54
N ALA A 212 8.96 -7.33 -8.13
CA ALA A 212 9.68 -6.48 -9.10
C ALA A 212 10.86 -5.73 -8.45
N MET A 213 10.69 -5.25 -7.23
CA MET A 213 11.78 -4.64 -6.45
C MET A 213 12.89 -5.67 -6.16
N LEU A 214 12.52 -6.88 -5.75
CA LEU A 214 13.48 -7.96 -5.50
C LEU A 214 14.27 -8.34 -6.76
N ASN A 215 13.60 -8.43 -7.92
CA ASN A 215 14.29 -8.70 -9.19
C ASN A 215 15.33 -7.62 -9.51
N ARG A 216 14.97 -6.34 -9.31
CA ARG A 216 15.92 -5.22 -9.52
C ARG A 216 17.10 -5.30 -8.55
N LEU A 217 16.86 -5.61 -7.29
CA LEU A 217 17.89 -5.72 -6.27
C LEU A 217 18.84 -6.90 -6.58
N GLN A 218 18.29 -8.06 -6.96
CA GLN A 218 19.03 -9.23 -7.35
C GLN A 218 19.92 -8.94 -8.56
N SER A 219 19.36 -8.38 -9.63
CA SER A 219 20.13 -8.03 -10.84
C SER A 219 21.24 -7.01 -10.54
N ALA A 220 20.99 -6.03 -9.68
CA ALA A 220 22.02 -5.06 -9.27
C ALA A 220 23.16 -5.75 -8.50
N PHE A 221 22.82 -6.68 -7.60
CA PHE A 221 23.80 -7.42 -6.81
C PHE A 221 24.65 -8.38 -7.67
N GLU A 222 24.01 -9.11 -8.59
CA GLU A 222 24.67 -9.98 -9.56
C GLU A 222 25.65 -9.19 -10.43
N SER A 223 25.21 -8.05 -10.96
CA SER A 223 26.07 -7.14 -11.74
C SER A 223 27.25 -6.60 -10.92
N GLN A 224 27.03 -6.30 -9.64
CA GLN A 224 28.10 -5.87 -8.74
C GLN A 224 29.12 -6.98 -8.45
N GLN A 225 28.65 -8.22 -8.25
CA GLN A 225 29.55 -9.36 -8.05
C GLN A 225 30.38 -9.66 -9.30
N GLU A 226 29.77 -9.64 -10.48
CA GLU A 226 30.47 -9.82 -11.75
C GLU A 226 31.52 -8.74 -11.94
N PHE A 227 31.17 -7.47 -11.69
CA PHE A 227 32.13 -6.36 -11.73
C PHE A 227 33.34 -6.57 -10.82
N LEU A 228 33.14 -7.00 -9.58
CA LEU A 228 34.22 -7.25 -8.62
C LEU A 228 35.13 -8.43 -9.08
N LYS A 229 34.51 -9.48 -9.62
CA LYS A 229 35.23 -10.64 -10.16
C LYS A 229 36.12 -10.23 -11.35
N ASP A 230 35.55 -9.50 -12.30
CA ASP A 230 36.26 -9.08 -13.50
C ASP A 230 37.36 -8.07 -13.19
N ALA A 231 37.09 -7.10 -12.32
CA ALA A 231 38.10 -6.17 -11.84
C ALA A 231 39.29 -6.92 -11.15
N GLY A 232 38.97 -7.95 -10.35
CA GLY A 232 39.96 -8.79 -9.70
C GLY A 232 40.86 -9.56 -10.72
N HIS A 233 40.26 -10.05 -11.80
CA HIS A 233 40.99 -10.71 -12.86
C HIS A 233 41.91 -9.74 -13.65
N GLU A 234 41.38 -8.60 -14.04
CA GLU A 234 42.10 -7.58 -14.82
C GLU A 234 43.23 -6.90 -14.02
N LEU A 235 43.13 -6.85 -12.68
CA LEU A 235 44.20 -6.37 -11.81
C LEU A 235 45.28 -7.43 -11.55
N ARG A 236 44.92 -8.72 -11.51
CA ARG A 236 45.90 -9.80 -11.25
C ARG A 236 46.89 -9.97 -12.36
N THR A 237 46.46 -9.84 -13.60
CA THR A 237 47.32 -10.02 -14.80
C THR A 237 48.50 -9.05 -14.79
N PRO A 238 48.35 -7.72 -14.70
CA PRO A 238 49.48 -6.78 -14.65
C PRO A 238 50.41 -7.02 -13.46
N ILE A 239 49.84 -7.35 -12.28
CA ILE A 239 50.64 -7.68 -11.10
C ILE A 239 51.56 -8.87 -11.40
N THR A 240 51.05 -9.93 -12.05
CA THR A 240 51.85 -11.11 -12.42
C THR A 240 52.92 -10.76 -13.43
N ILE A 241 52.64 -9.89 -14.41
CA ILE A 241 53.59 -9.40 -15.39
C ILE A 241 54.73 -8.63 -14.70
N ILE A 242 54.40 -7.68 -13.81
CA ILE A 242 55.37 -6.91 -13.04
C ILE A 242 56.26 -7.85 -12.22
N GLN A 243 55.66 -8.81 -11.49
CA GLN A 243 56.40 -9.79 -10.71
C GLN A 243 57.37 -10.60 -11.57
N GLY A 244 56.94 -11.08 -12.76
CA GLY A 244 57.78 -11.81 -13.68
C GLY A 244 58.95 -10.99 -14.20
N HIS A 245 58.72 -9.72 -14.57
CA HIS A 245 59.80 -8.84 -15.01
C HIS A 245 60.82 -8.55 -13.90
N LEU A 246 60.35 -8.31 -12.68
CA LEU A 246 61.24 -8.10 -11.52
C LEU A 246 62.01 -9.38 -11.13
N GLU A 247 61.42 -10.55 -11.32
CA GLU A 247 62.14 -11.82 -11.09
C GLU A 247 63.25 -12.06 -12.12
N ILE A 248 63.00 -11.78 -13.40
CA ILE A 248 63.97 -11.87 -14.48
C ILE A 248 65.14 -10.93 -14.19
N LEU A 249 64.91 -9.75 -13.62
CA LEU A 249 65.97 -8.78 -13.31
C LEU A 249 67.00 -9.34 -12.33
N LYS A 250 66.63 -10.26 -11.43
CA LYS A 250 67.55 -10.92 -10.51
C LYS A 250 68.67 -11.75 -11.26
N TYR A 251 68.29 -12.28 -12.43
CA TYR A 251 69.17 -13.16 -13.22
C TYR A 251 69.79 -12.44 -14.44
N ARG A 252 69.24 -11.27 -14.81
CA ARG A 252 69.75 -10.48 -15.98
C ARG A 252 69.79 -8.98 -15.60
N PRO A 253 70.76 -8.57 -14.78
CA PRO A 253 70.94 -7.18 -14.37
C PRO A 253 71.14 -6.20 -15.54
N GLU A 254 71.67 -6.68 -16.67
CA GLU A 254 71.88 -5.90 -17.90
C GLU A 254 70.56 -5.40 -18.52
N LYS A 255 69.41 -6.00 -18.17
CA LYS A 255 68.12 -5.60 -18.63
C LYS A 255 67.44 -4.61 -17.71
N GLN A 256 68.11 -3.99 -16.75
CA GLN A 256 67.55 -3.14 -15.74
C GLN A 256 66.72 -1.98 -16.33
N THR A 257 67.28 -1.25 -17.30
CA THR A 257 66.58 -0.08 -17.90
C THR A 257 65.30 -0.52 -18.62
N GLU A 258 65.39 -1.55 -19.47
CA GLU A 258 64.22 -2.10 -20.18
C GLU A 258 63.16 -2.60 -19.22
N THR A 259 63.58 -3.30 -18.16
CA THR A 259 62.62 -3.80 -17.13
C THR A 259 61.93 -2.67 -16.37
N ILE A 260 62.66 -1.61 -15.99
CA ILE A 260 62.06 -0.46 -15.30
C ILE A 260 61.03 0.24 -16.20
N GLU A 261 61.33 0.42 -17.50
CA GLU A 261 60.41 0.99 -18.47
C GLU A 261 59.12 0.14 -18.56
N LEU A 262 59.24 -1.19 -18.76
CA LEU A 262 58.11 -2.10 -18.84
C LEU A 262 57.27 -2.12 -17.55
N VAL A 263 57.90 -2.14 -16.37
CA VAL A 263 57.22 -2.08 -15.09
C VAL A 263 56.49 -0.73 -14.90
N THR A 264 57.15 0.38 -15.32
CA THR A 264 56.55 1.71 -15.23
C THR A 264 55.33 1.84 -16.14
N ASP A 265 55.37 1.31 -17.35
CA ASP A 265 54.26 1.29 -18.30
C ASP A 265 53.09 0.47 -17.77
N GLU A 266 53.36 -0.69 -17.16
CA GLU A 266 52.30 -1.52 -16.58
C GLU A 266 51.68 -0.88 -15.34
N LEU A 267 52.46 -0.20 -14.49
CA LEU A 267 51.93 0.59 -13.38
C LEU A 267 51.03 1.76 -13.86
N ASN A 268 51.42 2.46 -14.93
CA ASN A 268 50.62 3.50 -15.56
C ASN A 268 49.33 2.94 -16.14
N ARG A 269 49.34 1.74 -16.71
CA ARG A 269 48.17 1.01 -17.19
C ARG A 269 47.25 0.65 -16.05
N MET A 270 47.78 0.10 -14.94
CA MET A 270 46.99 -0.19 -13.73
C MET A 270 46.34 1.06 -13.15
N ASN A 271 47.08 2.19 -13.09
CA ASN A 271 46.50 3.43 -12.58
C ASN A 271 45.34 3.91 -13.44
N ARG A 272 45.44 3.82 -14.76
CA ARG A 272 44.28 4.12 -15.65
C ARG A 272 43.13 3.18 -15.40
N LEU A 273 43.35 1.87 -15.29
CA LEU A 273 42.30 0.88 -15.00
C LEU A 273 41.59 1.18 -13.69
N VAL A 274 42.31 1.50 -12.60
CA VAL A 274 41.72 1.85 -11.31
C VAL A 274 40.87 3.12 -11.41
N ASN A 275 41.36 4.15 -12.11
CA ASN A 275 40.60 5.38 -12.32
C ASN A 275 39.33 5.14 -13.14
N ASP A 276 39.37 4.27 -14.15
CA ASP A 276 38.22 3.88 -14.97
C ASP A 276 37.19 3.11 -14.16
N LEU A 277 37.62 2.17 -13.31
CA LEU A 277 36.74 1.45 -12.37
C LEU A 277 36.08 2.39 -11.36
N LEU A 278 36.85 3.31 -10.77
CA LEU A 278 36.31 4.32 -9.84
C LEU A 278 35.30 5.25 -10.53
N LEU A 279 35.53 5.58 -11.81
CA LEU A 279 34.60 6.41 -12.58
C LEU A 279 33.27 5.68 -12.78
N ILE A 280 33.30 4.43 -13.24
CA ILE A 280 32.09 3.62 -13.45
C ILE A 280 31.32 3.47 -12.13
N ALA A 281 32.02 3.17 -11.02
CA ALA A 281 31.40 3.04 -9.70
C ALA A 281 30.74 4.35 -9.18
N ARG A 282 31.23 5.51 -9.62
CA ARG A 282 30.68 6.82 -9.23
C ARG A 282 29.62 7.34 -10.18
N ALA A 283 29.55 6.82 -11.41
CA ALA A 283 28.64 7.33 -12.43
C ALA A 283 27.15 7.23 -12.05
N GLU A 284 26.79 6.29 -11.14
CA GLU A 284 25.44 6.11 -10.63
C GLU A 284 25.11 7.03 -9.43
N GLN A 285 26.09 7.79 -8.92
CA GLN A 285 25.89 8.66 -7.76
C GLN A 285 25.24 10.00 -8.15
N PRO A 286 24.33 10.55 -7.33
CA PRO A 286 23.60 11.78 -7.65
C PRO A 286 24.48 13.01 -7.96
N ASN A 287 25.70 13.06 -7.40
CA ASN A 287 26.62 14.21 -7.53
C ASN A 287 27.80 13.92 -8.48
N PHE A 288 27.66 12.98 -9.41
CA PHE A 288 28.70 12.59 -10.34
C PHE A 288 29.04 13.69 -11.34
N LEU A 289 28.05 14.43 -11.84
CA LEU A 289 28.18 15.48 -12.84
C LEU A 289 28.26 16.86 -12.22
N ARG A 290 29.02 17.72 -12.87
CA ARG A 290 29.07 19.19 -12.63
C ARG A 290 28.54 19.89 -13.86
N ILE A 291 27.24 19.95 -13.99
CA ILE A 291 26.57 20.52 -15.15
C ILE A 291 26.77 22.03 -15.19
N LYS A 292 27.16 22.53 -16.36
CA LYS A 292 27.31 23.96 -16.69
C LYS A 292 26.83 24.23 -18.11
N PRO A 293 26.33 25.41 -18.41
CA PRO A 293 26.05 25.78 -19.79
C PRO A 293 27.36 25.91 -20.57
N GLU A 294 27.45 25.27 -21.73
CA GLU A 294 28.57 25.29 -22.65
C GLU A 294 28.06 25.45 -24.08
N GLU A 295 28.79 26.16 -24.92
CA GLU A 295 28.45 26.29 -26.34
C GLU A 295 28.92 25.05 -27.09
N LEU A 296 28.00 24.32 -27.71
CA LEU A 296 28.27 23.01 -28.31
C LEU A 296 29.23 23.09 -29.50
N ASP A 297 29.18 24.16 -30.29
CA ASP A 297 30.06 24.38 -31.42
C ASP A 297 31.53 24.55 -30.99
N TRP A 298 31.78 25.39 -29.97
CA TRP A 298 33.10 25.59 -29.39
C TRP A 298 33.61 24.34 -28.72
N PHE A 299 32.79 23.63 -28.03
CA PHE A 299 33.15 22.37 -27.39
C PHE A 299 33.50 21.30 -28.41
N THR A 300 32.77 21.20 -29.52
CA THR A 300 33.07 20.26 -30.61
C THR A 300 34.43 20.58 -31.27
N GLU A 301 34.72 21.85 -31.49
CA GLU A 301 35.97 22.30 -32.06
C GLU A 301 37.14 22.03 -31.11
N GLU A 302 37.03 22.25 -29.83
CA GLU A 302 38.04 21.90 -28.83
C GLU A 302 38.33 20.41 -28.82
N LEU A 303 37.29 19.54 -28.87
CA LEU A 303 37.45 18.09 -28.96
C LEU A 303 38.18 17.66 -30.22
N TYR A 304 37.85 18.28 -31.35
CA TYR A 304 38.53 18.02 -32.64
C TYR A 304 40.04 18.32 -32.55
N PHE A 305 40.43 19.48 -32.04
CA PHE A 305 41.84 19.84 -31.90
C PHE A 305 42.61 18.92 -30.94
N LYS A 306 41.99 18.49 -29.86
CA LYS A 306 42.56 17.51 -28.93
C LYS A 306 42.78 16.15 -29.61
N ALA A 307 41.78 15.69 -30.37
CA ALA A 307 41.84 14.43 -31.08
C ALA A 307 42.91 14.39 -32.17
N GLN A 308 43.00 15.47 -32.96
CA GLN A 308 43.96 15.59 -34.07
C GLN A 308 45.42 15.38 -33.64
N GLY A 309 45.76 15.80 -32.40
CA GLY A 309 47.09 15.62 -31.84
C GLY A 309 47.46 14.18 -31.44
N MET A 310 46.52 13.24 -31.44
CA MET A 310 46.73 11.89 -30.88
C MET A 310 47.32 10.88 -31.87
N ALA A 311 47.00 11.00 -33.16
CA ALA A 311 47.49 10.07 -34.19
C ALA A 311 47.49 10.69 -35.59
N LYS A 312 48.34 10.19 -36.49
CA LYS A 312 48.31 10.55 -37.91
C LYS A 312 47.17 9.83 -38.61
N ARG A 313 46.03 10.53 -38.79
CA ARG A 313 44.84 10.08 -39.53
C ARG A 313 44.35 11.21 -40.41
N ASP A 314 43.40 10.92 -41.34
CA ASP A 314 42.64 11.97 -42.03
C ASP A 314 41.53 12.47 -41.13
N TRP A 315 41.83 13.55 -40.36
CA TRP A 315 40.90 14.14 -39.39
C TRP A 315 39.93 15.10 -40.08
N ARG A 316 38.60 14.90 -39.81
CA ARG A 316 37.56 15.78 -40.35
C ARG A 316 36.62 16.29 -39.27
N LEU A 317 36.30 17.57 -39.32
CA LEU A 317 35.24 18.19 -38.57
C LEU A 317 34.00 18.28 -39.47
N GLU A 318 32.99 17.44 -39.25
CA GLU A 318 31.84 17.29 -40.14
C GLU A 318 30.76 18.34 -39.92
N SER A 319 30.44 18.61 -38.66
CA SER A 319 29.36 19.55 -38.28
C SER A 319 29.58 20.07 -36.89
N LYS A 320 29.02 21.27 -36.61
CA LYS A 320 29.00 21.87 -35.29
C LYS A 320 27.56 22.29 -34.96
N GLY A 321 27.01 21.78 -33.89
CA GLY A 321 25.67 22.14 -33.40
C GLY A 321 25.72 23.54 -32.79
N LEU A 322 24.82 24.40 -33.23
CA LEU A 322 24.75 25.82 -32.76
C LEU A 322 23.66 25.90 -31.67
N SER A 323 24.04 25.63 -30.44
CA SER A 323 23.15 25.80 -29.26
C SER A 323 23.95 25.69 -27.99
N PRO A 324 23.65 26.47 -26.95
CA PRO A 324 24.13 26.19 -25.61
C PRO A 324 23.49 24.86 -25.09
N VAL A 325 24.28 24.09 -24.37
CA VAL A 325 23.88 22.80 -23.79
C VAL A 325 24.31 22.73 -22.33
N ALA A 326 23.50 22.11 -21.49
CA ALA A 326 23.78 21.92 -20.06
C ALA A 326 24.55 20.59 -19.86
N ILE A 327 25.88 20.68 -19.70
CA ILE A 327 26.75 19.49 -19.67
C ILE A 327 27.87 19.58 -18.63
N ASP A 328 28.39 18.41 -18.22
CA ASP A 328 29.72 18.32 -17.63
C ASP A 328 30.77 18.17 -18.75
N LYS A 329 31.42 19.31 -19.10
CA LYS A 329 32.43 19.39 -20.14
C LYS A 329 33.55 18.37 -19.93
N GLY A 330 34.00 18.19 -18.68
CA GLY A 330 35.09 17.27 -18.37
C GLY A 330 34.72 15.81 -18.62
N ARG A 331 33.53 15.40 -18.21
CA ARG A 331 33.03 14.04 -18.43
C ARG A 331 32.73 13.75 -19.90
N LEU A 332 32.08 14.66 -20.60
CA LEU A 332 31.87 14.47 -22.05
C LEU A 332 33.19 14.48 -22.85
N THR A 333 34.15 15.34 -22.47
CA THR A 333 35.51 15.26 -23.07
C THR A 333 36.11 13.85 -22.89
N GLN A 334 36.00 13.27 -21.67
CA GLN A 334 36.49 11.92 -21.38
C GLN A 334 35.79 10.86 -22.25
N ALA A 335 34.45 10.95 -22.37
CA ALA A 335 33.67 10.03 -23.20
C ALA A 335 34.11 10.09 -24.67
N VAL A 336 34.18 11.30 -25.24
CA VAL A 336 34.59 11.47 -26.63
C VAL A 336 36.03 11.01 -26.87
N MET A 337 36.98 11.32 -25.95
CA MET A 337 38.35 10.85 -26.08
C MET A 337 38.45 9.31 -26.01
N ASN A 338 37.58 8.61 -25.25
CA ASN A 338 37.50 7.17 -25.29
C ASN A 338 37.01 6.65 -26.66
N LEU A 339 36.03 7.32 -27.29
CA LEU A 339 35.60 6.99 -28.65
C LEU A 339 36.68 7.24 -29.66
N VAL A 340 37.40 8.38 -29.54
CA VAL A 340 38.55 8.72 -30.41
C VAL A 340 39.66 7.66 -30.27
N GLN A 341 40.03 7.25 -29.05
CA GLN A 341 41.02 6.20 -28.83
C GLN A 341 40.60 4.87 -29.46
N ASN A 342 39.28 4.56 -29.37
CA ASN A 342 38.74 3.37 -30.00
C ASN A 342 38.84 3.47 -31.53
N ALA A 343 38.46 4.60 -32.14
CA ALA A 343 38.63 4.85 -33.58
C ALA A 343 40.10 4.76 -34.04
N ILE A 344 41.06 5.33 -33.29
CA ILE A 344 42.48 5.24 -33.60
C ILE A 344 42.96 3.78 -33.57
N ARG A 345 42.50 2.97 -32.63
CA ARG A 345 42.89 1.55 -32.49
C ARG A 345 42.43 0.71 -33.69
N HIS A 346 41.20 0.98 -34.20
CA HIS A 346 40.60 0.19 -35.27
C HIS A 346 40.76 0.82 -36.66
N THR A 347 41.69 1.80 -36.81
CA THR A 347 42.03 2.44 -38.06
C THR A 347 43.54 2.41 -38.29
N GLN A 348 43.98 2.60 -39.56
CA GLN A 348 45.35 2.69 -39.96
C GLN A 348 45.73 4.10 -40.47
N GLU A 349 46.99 4.36 -40.73
CA GLU A 349 47.46 5.62 -41.32
C GLU A 349 46.81 5.78 -42.72
N GLY A 350 46.12 6.90 -42.95
CA GLY A 350 45.33 7.17 -44.15
C GLY A 350 43.82 6.96 -44.01
N ASP A 351 43.35 6.27 -42.98
CA ASP A 351 41.95 6.18 -42.69
C ASP A 351 41.40 7.50 -42.15
N THR A 352 40.10 7.71 -42.34
CA THR A 352 39.41 8.91 -41.87
C THR A 352 38.81 8.72 -40.46
N ILE A 353 39.08 9.69 -39.57
CA ILE A 353 38.34 9.83 -38.31
C ILE A 353 37.65 11.19 -38.30
N ALA A 354 36.36 11.22 -38.13
CA ALA A 354 35.56 12.41 -38.16
C ALA A 354 34.86 12.64 -36.83
N LEU A 355 34.81 13.90 -36.39
CA LEU A 355 34.01 14.35 -35.27
C LEU A 355 32.93 15.30 -35.74
N GLY A 356 31.81 15.34 -35.03
CA GLY A 356 30.78 16.32 -35.29
C GLY A 356 29.76 16.37 -34.20
N SER A 357 28.97 17.48 -34.21
CA SER A 357 27.81 17.64 -33.36
C SER A 357 26.65 18.22 -34.13
N ALA A 358 25.44 17.99 -33.63
CA ALA A 358 24.20 18.57 -34.15
C ALA A 358 23.21 18.74 -33.02
N VAL A 359 22.27 19.63 -33.22
CA VAL A 359 21.10 19.80 -32.34
C VAL A 359 19.85 19.49 -33.16
N ARG A 360 18.99 18.61 -32.65
CA ARG A 360 17.72 18.27 -33.27
C ARG A 360 16.65 18.18 -32.18
N GLU A 361 15.59 18.98 -32.33
CA GLU A 361 14.52 19.07 -31.34
C GLU A 361 15.06 19.40 -29.93
N GLU A 362 14.89 18.54 -28.96
CA GLU A 362 15.32 18.71 -27.57
C GLU A 362 16.65 18.00 -27.25
N TYR A 363 17.34 17.42 -28.25
CA TYR A 363 18.55 16.63 -28.04
C TYR A 363 19.75 17.18 -28.79
N ALA A 364 20.89 17.11 -28.14
CA ALA A 364 22.19 17.31 -28.73
C ALA A 364 22.80 15.94 -29.09
N TYR A 365 23.48 15.89 -30.23
CA TYR A 365 24.15 14.73 -30.78
C TYR A 365 25.64 15.08 -30.92
N LEU A 366 26.50 14.22 -30.40
CA LEU A 366 27.95 14.37 -30.49
C LEU A 366 28.55 13.03 -30.94
N TRP A 367 29.16 12.96 -32.12
CA TRP A 367 29.61 11.70 -32.69
C TRP A 367 31.11 11.66 -33.03
N VAL A 368 31.63 10.43 -33.01
CA VAL A 368 32.94 10.07 -33.59
C VAL A 368 32.68 8.98 -34.64
N ARG A 369 33.12 9.23 -35.87
CA ARG A 369 33.04 8.29 -36.99
C ARG A 369 34.41 7.88 -37.45
N ASP A 370 34.61 6.62 -37.73
CA ASP A 370 35.80 6.07 -38.32
C ASP A 370 35.46 5.30 -39.61
N THR A 371 36.48 5.07 -40.44
CA THR A 371 36.42 4.22 -41.65
C THR A 371 37.25 2.93 -41.48
N GLY A 372 37.34 2.45 -40.23
CA GLY A 372 38.07 1.23 -39.91
C GLY A 372 37.33 -0.06 -40.27
N GLU A 373 37.73 -1.15 -39.62
CA GLU A 373 37.21 -2.51 -39.88
C GLU A 373 35.71 -2.71 -39.62
N GLY A 374 35.10 -1.82 -38.83
CA GLY A 374 33.69 -1.95 -38.43
C GLY A 374 33.45 -3.08 -37.43
N ILE A 375 32.18 -3.26 -37.01
CA ILE A 375 31.78 -4.18 -35.95
C ILE A 375 30.69 -5.11 -36.46
N SER A 376 30.85 -6.42 -36.24
CA SER A 376 29.84 -7.41 -36.63
C SER A 376 28.58 -7.27 -35.78
N SER A 377 27.43 -7.57 -36.38
CA SER A 377 26.10 -7.45 -35.71
C SER A 377 26.00 -8.24 -34.40
N GLU A 378 26.63 -9.38 -34.31
CA GLU A 378 26.71 -10.22 -33.11
C GLU A 378 27.39 -9.54 -31.93
N PHE A 379 28.43 -8.72 -32.25
CA PHE A 379 29.23 -8.02 -31.26
C PHE A 379 28.61 -6.68 -30.83
N GLN A 380 27.79 -6.03 -31.68
CA GLN A 380 27.22 -4.70 -31.41
C GLN A 380 26.43 -4.63 -30.13
N GLU A 381 25.76 -5.73 -29.70
CA GLU A 381 25.00 -5.77 -28.47
C GLU A 381 25.87 -5.82 -27.21
N ARG A 382 27.10 -6.37 -27.31
CA ARG A 382 27.96 -6.66 -26.19
C ARG A 382 29.14 -5.70 -26.01
N ILE A 383 29.42 -4.85 -27.01
CA ILE A 383 30.60 -3.97 -26.96
C ILE A 383 30.59 -2.92 -25.85
N PHE A 384 29.40 -2.63 -25.30
CA PHE A 384 29.24 -1.73 -24.16
C PHE A 384 29.29 -2.44 -22.80
N ASP A 385 29.30 -3.78 -22.81
CA ASP A 385 29.52 -4.55 -21.59
C ASP A 385 30.91 -4.28 -21.04
N ARG A 386 31.06 -4.29 -19.72
CA ARG A 386 32.35 -4.07 -19.05
C ARG A 386 33.33 -5.18 -19.45
N PHE A 387 34.55 -4.83 -19.77
CA PHE A 387 35.61 -5.77 -20.20
C PHE A 387 35.30 -6.52 -21.50
N ALA A 388 34.29 -6.11 -22.27
CA ALA A 388 34.01 -6.71 -23.57
C ALA A 388 35.13 -6.47 -24.58
N ARG A 389 35.53 -7.52 -25.31
CA ARG A 389 36.52 -7.48 -26.39
C ARG A 389 36.06 -8.33 -27.57
N ALA A 390 36.48 -7.94 -28.78
CA ALA A 390 36.01 -8.58 -30.01
C ALA A 390 36.49 -10.02 -30.18
N SER A 391 37.64 -10.41 -29.54
CA SER A 391 38.14 -11.78 -29.58
C SER A 391 38.87 -12.18 -28.29
N ASP A 392 38.74 -13.44 -27.87
CA ASP A 392 39.51 -14.02 -26.76
C ASP A 392 41.01 -14.13 -27.04
N SER A 393 41.43 -14.07 -28.31
CA SER A 393 42.82 -14.12 -28.74
C SER A 393 43.61 -12.85 -28.42
N ASP A 394 42.92 -11.71 -28.19
CA ASP A 394 43.54 -10.40 -27.98
C ASP A 394 43.90 -10.09 -26.53
N ARG A 395 43.73 -11.08 -25.63
CA ARG A 395 44.00 -10.90 -24.18
C ARG A 395 45.43 -10.50 -23.83
N TYR A 396 46.38 -10.70 -24.72
CA TYR A 396 47.79 -10.53 -24.45
C TYR A 396 48.53 -9.54 -25.38
N SER A 397 47.81 -8.76 -26.19
CA SER A 397 48.50 -7.78 -27.05
C SER A 397 48.98 -6.58 -26.23
N PRO A 398 50.29 -6.27 -26.20
CA PRO A 398 50.82 -5.09 -25.51
C PRO A 398 50.22 -3.80 -26.10
N GLY A 399 49.56 -3.02 -25.26
CA GLY A 399 48.98 -1.74 -25.69
C GLY A 399 47.45 -1.72 -25.75
N GLU A 400 46.76 -2.86 -25.56
CA GLU A 400 45.30 -2.90 -25.55
C GLU A 400 44.68 -2.40 -24.24
N GLY A 401 43.59 -1.62 -24.34
CA GLY A 401 42.82 -1.13 -23.19
C GLY A 401 42.06 -2.24 -22.47
N ALA A 402 41.69 -2.00 -21.23
CA ALA A 402 41.01 -2.96 -20.36
C ALA A 402 39.55 -3.29 -20.76
N GLY A 403 39.05 -2.86 -21.93
CA GLY A 403 37.64 -3.07 -22.33
C GLY A 403 36.64 -2.24 -21.57
N LEU A 404 37.07 -1.19 -20.87
CA LEU A 404 36.21 -0.30 -20.11
C LEU A 404 35.81 0.99 -20.86
N GLY A 405 36.49 1.33 -21.96
CA GLY A 405 36.29 2.62 -22.65
C GLY A 405 34.87 2.86 -23.10
N LEU A 406 34.20 1.89 -23.74
CA LEU A 406 32.83 2.02 -24.21
C LEU A 406 31.79 1.98 -23.06
N SER A 407 32.01 1.19 -22.02
CA SER A 407 31.18 1.19 -20.84
C SER A 407 31.26 2.53 -20.06
N ILE A 408 32.41 3.21 -20.08
CA ILE A 408 32.58 4.57 -19.56
C ILE A 408 31.76 5.57 -20.40
N VAL A 409 31.79 5.46 -21.72
CA VAL A 409 30.99 6.31 -22.61
C VAL A 409 29.51 6.16 -22.31
N GLU A 410 29.01 4.93 -22.18
CA GLU A 410 27.63 4.64 -21.82
C GLU A 410 27.29 5.19 -20.43
N ALA A 411 28.13 4.99 -19.43
CA ALA A 411 27.92 5.50 -18.08
C ALA A 411 27.83 7.04 -18.03
N ILE A 412 28.70 7.74 -18.78
CA ILE A 412 28.68 9.19 -18.86
C ILE A 412 27.43 9.69 -19.63
N ALA A 413 27.06 9.05 -20.74
CA ALA A 413 25.85 9.38 -21.48
C ALA A 413 24.59 9.20 -20.60
N ASN A 414 24.47 8.07 -19.91
CA ASN A 414 23.36 7.78 -18.99
C ASN A 414 23.29 8.80 -17.83
N ALA A 415 24.44 9.19 -17.27
CA ALA A 415 24.49 10.22 -16.23
C ALA A 415 23.95 11.57 -16.74
N HIS A 416 24.16 11.92 -18.02
CA HIS A 416 23.58 13.12 -18.67
C HIS A 416 22.12 12.91 -19.11
N ASN A 417 21.40 11.89 -18.62
CA ASN A 417 20.06 11.53 -19.07
C ASN A 417 19.95 11.20 -20.57
N GLY A 418 21.07 10.80 -21.16
CA GLY A 418 21.22 10.48 -22.56
C GLY A 418 21.40 8.97 -22.82
N TRP A 419 21.88 8.65 -24.02
CA TRP A 419 22.22 7.29 -24.46
C TRP A 419 23.30 7.32 -25.54
N VAL A 420 23.80 6.14 -25.93
CA VAL A 420 24.76 6.01 -27.04
C VAL A 420 24.09 5.26 -28.19
N GLU A 421 24.23 5.77 -29.42
CA GLU A 421 23.83 5.11 -30.64
C GLU A 421 25.07 4.60 -31.39
N LEU A 422 24.93 3.46 -32.06
CA LEU A 422 25.95 2.84 -32.91
C LEU A 422 25.35 2.59 -34.30
N ASP A 423 26.12 3.07 -35.32
CA ASP A 423 25.92 2.70 -36.74
C ASP A 423 27.21 2.13 -37.24
N SER A 424 27.29 0.82 -37.49
CA SER A 424 28.51 0.13 -37.90
C SER A 424 28.25 -1.05 -38.83
N ALA A 425 29.15 -1.25 -39.79
CA ALA A 425 29.17 -2.41 -40.66
C ALA A 425 30.60 -2.87 -40.93
N LEU A 426 30.84 -4.18 -40.99
CA LEU A 426 32.14 -4.75 -41.27
C LEU A 426 32.71 -4.23 -42.61
N GLY A 427 33.96 -3.77 -42.59
CA GLY A 427 34.65 -3.22 -43.74
C GLY A 427 34.23 -1.81 -44.17
N VAL A 428 33.32 -1.15 -43.40
CA VAL A 428 32.85 0.23 -43.69
C VAL A 428 33.32 1.20 -42.64
N GLY A 429 33.42 0.75 -41.38
CA GLY A 429 33.72 1.55 -40.21
C GLY A 429 32.57 1.67 -39.23
N SER A 430 32.73 2.55 -38.23
CA SER A 430 31.76 2.74 -37.15
C SER A 430 31.45 4.22 -36.89
N THR A 431 30.25 4.52 -36.46
CA THR A 431 29.83 5.83 -35.94
C THR A 431 29.21 5.64 -34.57
N PHE A 432 29.88 6.15 -33.56
CA PHE A 432 29.36 6.22 -32.19
C PHE A 432 28.80 7.62 -31.94
N THR A 433 27.55 7.73 -31.52
CA THR A 433 26.87 9.00 -31.25
C THR A 433 26.41 9.03 -29.80
N ILE A 434 26.89 10.00 -29.02
CA ILE A 434 26.37 10.33 -27.69
C ILE A 434 25.19 11.28 -27.87
N VAL A 435 24.03 10.92 -27.37
CA VAL A 435 22.80 11.73 -27.43
C VAL A 435 22.43 12.15 -26.00
N PHE A 436 22.15 13.43 -25.79
CA PHE A 436 21.78 13.96 -24.48
C PHE A 436 20.82 15.16 -24.63
N PRO A 437 19.95 15.47 -23.62
CA PRO A 437 19.03 16.59 -23.67
C PRO A 437 19.79 17.94 -23.60
N ILE A 438 19.26 18.97 -24.27
CA ILE A 438 19.86 20.30 -24.33
C ILE A 438 19.79 21.02 -22.99
N SER A 439 18.65 20.88 -22.27
CA SER A 439 18.39 21.49 -20.96
C SER A 439 18.14 20.46 -19.88
N GLU A 440 18.60 20.73 -18.66
CA GLU A 440 18.05 20.05 -17.49
C GLU A 440 16.65 20.58 -17.24
N ASP A 441 15.61 19.81 -17.55
CA ASP A 441 14.27 20.03 -17.02
C ASP A 441 14.28 19.71 -15.53
N THR A 442 14.55 20.72 -14.70
CA THR A 442 14.48 20.66 -13.22
C THR A 442 13.04 20.59 -12.70
N THR A 443 12.06 20.48 -13.57
CA THR A 443 10.64 20.42 -13.20
C THR A 443 10.00 19.13 -13.69
N ASN A 444 10.25 18.00 -13.07
CA ASN A 444 9.24 16.93 -12.95
C ASN A 444 9.67 15.73 -12.13
N GLU A 445 9.80 15.88 -10.83
CA GLU A 445 9.80 14.72 -9.91
C GLU A 445 8.48 13.93 -9.96
N GLN A 446 7.40 14.50 -10.50
CA GLN A 446 6.09 13.82 -10.58
C GLN A 446 5.88 12.98 -11.85
N ASN A 447 6.67 13.15 -12.92
CA ASN A 447 6.56 12.35 -14.16
C ASN A 447 7.66 11.29 -14.32
N SER A 448 8.57 11.15 -13.37
CA SER A 448 9.66 10.16 -13.44
C SER A 448 9.18 8.70 -13.30
N HIS A 449 7.97 8.46 -12.78
CA HIS A 449 7.44 7.11 -12.62
C HIS A 449 6.86 6.50 -13.91
N SER A 450 6.37 7.32 -14.86
CA SER A 450 5.81 6.82 -16.12
C SER A 450 6.85 6.66 -17.25
N ARG A 451 7.95 7.43 -17.22
CA ARG A 451 9.02 7.35 -18.23
C ARG A 451 10.06 6.25 -17.97
N ARG A 452 10.16 5.70 -16.75
CA ARG A 452 11.10 4.61 -16.41
C ARG A 452 10.64 3.22 -16.84
N GLN A 453 9.48 3.06 -17.47
CA GLN A 453 8.93 1.76 -17.84
C GLN A 453 9.09 1.35 -19.32
N SER A 454 9.63 2.19 -20.20
CA SER A 454 10.06 1.66 -21.49
C SER A 454 11.52 1.21 -21.37
N PRO A 455 11.86 -0.05 -21.68
CA PRO A 455 13.24 -0.42 -21.90
C PRO A 455 13.69 0.42 -23.10
N ARG A 456 14.58 1.40 -22.86
CA ARG A 456 15.30 2.10 -23.91
C ARG A 456 16.15 1.05 -24.59
N SER A 457 15.59 0.36 -25.57
CA SER A 457 16.33 -0.60 -26.39
C SER A 457 17.45 0.16 -27.07
N ARG A 458 18.69 -0.29 -26.86
CA ARG A 458 19.86 0.18 -27.61
C ARG A 458 19.49 0.16 -29.08
N ILE A 459 19.50 1.32 -29.76
CA ILE A 459 19.10 1.40 -31.16
C ILE A 459 20.35 1.08 -31.99
N TYR A 460 20.46 -0.16 -32.45
CA TYR A 460 21.49 -0.60 -33.37
C TYR A 460 20.97 -0.49 -34.80
N ARG A 461 21.56 0.38 -35.63
CA ARG A 461 21.28 0.44 -37.06
C ARG A 461 22.42 -0.25 -37.83
N SER A 462 22.17 -1.44 -38.32
CA SER A 462 23.04 -2.05 -39.34
C SER A 462 22.72 -1.47 -40.71
N ARG A 463 23.67 -0.83 -41.38
CA ARG A 463 23.54 -0.45 -42.79
C ARG A 463 23.48 -1.72 -43.64
N ILE A 464 22.29 -2.19 -43.95
CA ILE A 464 22.10 -3.11 -45.08
C ILE A 464 22.23 -2.26 -46.35
N THR A 465 23.35 -2.45 -47.08
CA THR A 465 23.56 -1.86 -48.40
C THR A 465 22.48 -2.35 -49.37
N SER A 466 21.38 -1.59 -49.50
CA SER A 466 20.48 -1.75 -50.65
C SER A 466 21.08 -0.98 -51.84
N THR A 467 22.02 -1.59 -52.54
CA THR A 467 22.32 -1.26 -53.95
C THR A 467 21.13 -1.70 -54.78
N ARG A 468 20.10 -0.87 -54.87
CA ARG A 468 19.12 -1.00 -55.95
C ARG A 468 19.50 -0.07 -57.08
N LEU A 469 20.07 -0.70 -58.09
CA LEU A 469 20.18 -0.18 -59.44
C LEU A 469 18.96 0.64 -59.88
N HIS A 470 19.24 1.89 -60.21
CA HIS A 470 18.37 2.66 -61.07
C HIS A 470 18.62 2.17 -62.50
N ASN A 471 17.76 1.31 -63.00
CA ASN A 471 17.59 1.06 -64.41
C ASN A 471 16.10 0.98 -64.68
N SER A 472 15.56 2.01 -65.30
CA SER A 472 14.66 1.78 -66.42
C SER A 472 14.29 3.11 -67.05
N CYS A 473 14.71 3.22 -68.27
CA CYS A 473 14.15 4.09 -69.33
C CYS A 473 12.70 3.75 -69.62
N ARG A 474 11.97 4.73 -69.93
CA ARG A 474 10.88 5.03 -70.88
C ARG A 474 9.61 5.39 -70.22
#